data_cfbc0eaec99bca7d8a26bcaedebfc773
#
_entry.id   cfbc0eaec99bca7d8a26bcaedebfc773
#
_cell.length_a   1.000
_cell.length_b   1.000
_cell.length_c   1.000
_cell.angle_alpha   90.00
_cell.angle_beta   90.00
_cell.angle_gamma   90.00
#
_symmetry.space_group_name_H-M   'P 1'
#
loop_
_entity.id
_entity.type
_entity.pdbx_description
1 polymer ?
#
loop_
_entity_poly.entity_id
_entity_poly.type
_entity_poly.pdbx_seq_one_letter_code
_entity_poly.pdbx_strand_id
1 'polypeptide(L)' 'MDKQHRAIRAQIASMAPRRAVAYIRSFELPPDEMACLVECDVRGRSCVQVAFEMNLSPDTVKKYRRKAYRKIASEVFE' A
#
# COMPACT_ATOMS: atom_id res chain seq x y z
N MET A 1 5.98 -0.16 -13.22
CA MET A 1 6.17 -0.26 -11.75
C MET A 1 7.57 -0.77 -11.46
N ASP A 2 8.17 -0.20 -10.45
CA ASP A 2 9.49 -0.61 -9.98
C ASP A 2 9.51 -2.10 -9.59
N LYS A 3 10.64 -2.77 -9.85
CA LYS A 3 10.78 -4.20 -9.60
C LYS A 3 10.60 -4.53 -8.11
N GLN A 4 11.15 -3.69 -7.23
CA GLN A 4 10.99 -3.87 -5.78
C GLN A 4 9.55 -3.64 -5.33
N HIS A 5 8.88 -2.64 -5.90
CA HIS A 5 7.47 -2.37 -5.60
C HIS A 5 6.59 -3.55 -6.02
N ARG A 6 6.89 -4.14 -7.16
CA ARG A 6 6.15 -5.29 -7.66
C ARG A 6 6.31 -6.50 -6.74
N ALA A 7 7.52 -6.72 -6.24
CA ALA A 7 7.80 -7.80 -5.30
C ALA A 7 7.05 -7.62 -3.98
N ILE A 8 7.01 -6.40 -3.46
CA ILE A 8 6.27 -6.09 -2.23
C ILE A 8 4.78 -6.32 -2.44
N ARG A 9 4.24 -5.85 -3.56
CA ARG A 9 2.83 -6.03 -3.88
C ARG A 9 2.46 -7.51 -3.94
N ALA A 10 3.31 -8.32 -4.57
CA ALA A 10 3.09 -9.76 -4.68
C ALA A 10 3.14 -10.42 -3.30
N GLN A 11 4.06 -10.01 -2.45
CA GLN A 11 4.17 -10.54 -1.10
C GLN A 11 2.93 -10.24 -0.27
N ILE A 12 2.44 -9.01 -0.32
CA ILE A 12 1.22 -8.61 0.39
C ILE A 12 0.03 -9.40 -0.13
N ALA A 13 -0.07 -9.58 -1.44
CA ALA A 13 -1.17 -10.30 -2.07
C ALA A 13 -1.19 -11.78 -1.67
N SER A 14 -0.03 -12.34 -1.31
CA SER A 14 0.07 -13.75 -0.92
C SER A 14 -0.33 -14.00 0.54
N MET A 15 -0.48 -12.95 1.34
CA MET A 15 -0.82 -13.07 2.75
C MET A 15 -2.32 -13.06 2.98
N ALA A 16 -2.79 -13.76 4.03
CA ALA A 16 -4.16 -13.59 4.48
C ALA A 16 -4.39 -12.13 4.89
N PRO A 17 -5.61 -11.58 4.71
CA PRO A 17 -5.86 -10.16 4.97
C PRO A 17 -5.39 -9.65 6.33
N ARG A 18 -5.70 -10.39 7.39
CA ARG A 18 -5.29 -10.01 8.74
C ARG A 18 -3.77 -9.92 8.87
N ARG A 19 -3.08 -10.89 8.30
CA ARG A 19 -1.62 -10.94 8.32
C ARG A 19 -1.01 -9.83 7.49
N ALA A 20 -1.61 -9.55 6.32
CA ALA A 20 -1.16 -8.48 5.44
C ALA A 20 -1.25 -7.11 6.14
N VAL A 21 -2.35 -6.85 6.84
CA VAL A 21 -2.52 -5.59 7.59
C VAL A 21 -1.46 -5.49 8.69
N ALA A 22 -1.23 -6.56 9.44
CA ALA A 22 -0.21 -6.56 10.49
C ALA A 22 1.19 -6.31 9.92
N TYR A 23 1.50 -6.91 8.76
CA TYR A 23 2.76 -6.70 8.07
C TYR A 23 2.94 -5.23 7.69
N ILE A 24 1.92 -4.64 7.08
CA ILE A 24 1.96 -3.23 6.66
C ILE A 24 2.13 -2.31 7.86
N ARG A 25 1.40 -2.59 8.95
CA ARG A 25 1.49 -1.79 10.18
C ARG A 25 2.87 -1.79 10.80
N SER A 26 3.62 -2.88 10.62
CA SER A 26 4.96 -3.00 11.21
C SER A 26 5.95 -1.97 10.66
N PHE A 27 5.66 -1.35 9.53
CA PHE A 27 6.53 -0.35 8.91
C PHE A 27 6.24 1.08 9.39
N GLU A 28 5.22 1.26 10.22
CA GLU A 28 4.88 2.57 10.79
C GLU A 28 4.71 3.66 9.73
N LEU A 29 3.94 3.35 8.69
CA LEU A 29 3.68 4.30 7.60
C LEU A 29 2.79 5.45 8.09
N PRO A 30 2.89 6.64 7.47
CA PRO A 30 1.91 7.71 7.72
C PRO A 30 0.49 7.18 7.49
N PRO A 31 -0.50 7.66 8.27
CA PRO A 31 -1.87 7.11 8.20
C PRO A 31 -2.48 7.07 6.81
N ASP A 32 -2.29 8.13 6.01
CA ASP A 32 -2.88 8.18 4.67
C ASP A 32 -2.23 7.18 3.73
N GLU A 33 -0.92 7.01 3.81
CA GLU A 33 -0.19 6.04 3.01
C GLU A 33 -0.58 4.63 3.39
N MET A 34 -0.70 4.35 4.68
CA MET A 34 -1.12 3.04 5.16
C MET A 34 -2.54 2.73 4.70
N ALA A 35 -3.46 3.69 4.83
CA ALA A 35 -4.85 3.49 4.43
C ALA A 35 -4.95 3.19 2.93
N CYS A 36 -4.26 3.95 2.09
CA CYS A 36 -4.28 3.70 0.65
C CYS A 36 -3.75 2.32 0.31
N LEU A 37 -2.65 1.92 0.94
CA LEU A 37 -2.06 0.62 0.68
C LEU A 37 -2.97 -0.53 1.13
N VAL A 38 -3.52 -0.44 2.33
CA VAL A 38 -4.43 -1.47 2.87
C VAL A 38 -5.68 -1.59 2.01
N GLU A 39 -6.32 -0.46 1.68
CA GLU A 39 -7.57 -0.50 0.92
C GLU A 39 -7.36 -1.05 -0.50
N CYS A 40 -6.26 -0.67 -1.14
CA CYS A 40 -6.00 -1.12 -2.51
C CYS A 40 -5.42 -2.53 -2.57
N ASP A 41 -4.41 -2.83 -1.76
CA ASP A 41 -3.65 -4.06 -1.90
C ASP A 41 -4.16 -5.21 -1.05
N VAL A 42 -4.81 -4.93 0.08
CA VAL A 42 -5.39 -5.98 0.93
C VAL A 42 -6.87 -6.18 0.62
N ARG A 43 -7.61 -5.09 0.52
CA ARG A 43 -9.07 -5.16 0.31
C ARG A 43 -9.48 -5.17 -1.16
N GLY A 44 -8.54 -4.94 -2.07
CA GLY A 44 -8.78 -5.02 -3.51
C GLY A 44 -9.62 -3.88 -4.08
N ARG A 45 -9.67 -2.75 -3.41
CA ARG A 45 -10.43 -1.59 -3.90
C ARG A 45 -9.64 -0.84 -4.95
N SER A 46 -10.34 -0.24 -5.91
CA SER A 46 -9.69 0.56 -6.94
C SER A 46 -9.21 1.90 -6.38
N CYS A 47 -8.22 2.49 -7.04
CA CYS A 47 -7.74 3.82 -6.64
C CYS A 47 -8.87 4.86 -6.70
N VAL A 48 -9.79 4.71 -7.65
CA VAL A 48 -10.94 5.62 -7.79
C VAL A 48 -11.85 5.53 -6.58
N GLN A 49 -12.16 4.31 -6.13
CA GLN A 49 -13.01 4.11 -4.96
C GLN A 49 -12.37 4.67 -3.70
N VAL A 50 -11.09 4.38 -3.50
CA VAL A 50 -10.37 4.86 -2.31
C VAL A 50 -10.27 6.38 -2.33
N ALA A 51 -9.99 6.97 -3.49
CA ALA A 51 -9.91 8.42 -3.65
C ALA A 51 -11.24 9.08 -3.27
N PHE A 52 -12.35 8.52 -3.74
CA PHE A 52 -13.67 9.04 -3.42
C PHE A 52 -13.92 9.03 -1.90
N GLU A 53 -13.62 7.91 -1.25
CA GLU A 53 -13.86 7.74 0.19
C GLU A 53 -12.96 8.63 1.04
N MET A 54 -11.75 8.90 0.59
CA MET A 54 -10.78 9.70 1.33
C MET A 54 -10.75 11.16 0.91
N ASN A 55 -11.63 11.57 0.00
CA ASN A 55 -11.65 12.93 -0.56
C ASN A 55 -10.31 13.31 -1.21
N LEU A 56 -9.73 12.37 -1.96
CA LEU A 56 -8.48 12.56 -2.67
C LEU A 56 -8.71 12.34 -4.17
N SER A 57 -7.73 12.74 -4.99
CA SER A 57 -7.75 12.36 -6.39
C SER A 57 -7.17 10.95 -6.56
N PRO A 58 -7.54 10.21 -7.61
CA PRO A 58 -6.93 8.90 -7.87
C PRO A 58 -5.41 8.96 -8.01
N ASP A 59 -4.88 10.04 -8.59
CA ASP A 59 -3.43 10.22 -8.71
C ASP A 59 -2.77 10.36 -7.35
N THR A 60 -3.42 11.03 -6.41
CA THR A 60 -2.91 11.17 -5.05
C THR A 60 -2.88 9.81 -4.34
N VAL A 61 -3.91 8.97 -4.53
CA VAL A 61 -3.93 7.62 -3.98
C VAL A 61 -2.75 6.81 -4.52
N LYS A 62 -2.51 6.86 -5.83
CA LYS A 62 -1.37 6.19 -6.46
C LYS A 62 -0.05 6.68 -5.91
N LYS A 63 0.06 7.99 -5.68
CA LYS A 63 1.27 8.60 -5.10
C LYS A 63 1.53 8.08 -3.69
N TYR A 64 0.50 8.00 -2.86
CA TYR A 64 0.63 7.49 -1.50
C TYR A 64 1.02 6.02 -1.49
N ARG A 65 0.47 5.22 -2.40
CA ARG A 65 0.86 3.81 -2.52
C ARG A 65 2.34 3.69 -2.89
N ARG A 66 2.81 4.50 -3.85
CA ARG A 66 4.24 4.47 -4.23
C ARG A 66 5.14 4.86 -3.09
N LYS A 67 4.75 5.86 -2.29
CA LYS A 67 5.52 6.27 -1.11
C LYS A 67 5.57 5.13 -0.10
N ALA A 68 4.46 4.44 0.12
CA ALA A 68 4.40 3.30 1.01
C ALA A 68 5.32 2.18 0.55
N TYR A 69 5.26 1.82 -0.74
CA TYR A 69 6.15 0.81 -1.30
C TYR A 69 7.61 1.19 -1.16
N ARG A 70 7.93 2.46 -1.38
CA ARG A 70 9.31 2.95 -1.26
C ARG A 70 9.83 2.79 0.16
N LYS A 71 9.01 3.13 1.14
CA LYS A 71 9.39 2.97 2.54
C LYS A 71 9.61 1.51 2.89
N ILE A 72 8.69 0.64 2.50
CA ILE A 72 8.79 -0.78 2.74
C ILE A 72 10.04 -1.35 2.06
N ALA A 73 10.26 -0.96 0.79
CA ALA A 73 11.42 -1.42 0.04
C ALA A 73 12.73 -1.03 0.70
N SER A 74 12.82 0.18 1.25
CA SER A 74 14.03 0.64 1.92
C SER A 74 14.35 -0.19 3.16
N GLU A 75 13.34 -0.76 3.82
CA GLU A 75 13.56 -1.58 5.01
C GLU A 75 13.76 -3.05 4.67
N VAL A 76 13.14 -3.53 3.60
CA VAL A 76 13.20 -4.95 3.22
C VAL A 76 14.40 -5.29 2.35
N PHE A 77 14.77 -4.39 1.45
CA PHE A 77 15.81 -4.64 0.44
C PHE A 77 17.12 -3.89 0.70
N GLU A 78 17.29 -3.31 1.85
CA GLU A 78 18.53 -2.65 2.22
C GLU A 78 19.68 -3.60 2.43
#